data_407a0f0a2dcc1144c8957f3ee55083f5
#
_entry.id   407a0f0a2dcc1144c8957f3ee55083f5
#
_cell.length_a   1.000
_cell.length_b   1.000
_cell.length_c   1.000
_cell.angle_alpha   90.00
_cell.angle_beta   90.00
_cell.angle_gamma   90.00
#
_symmetry.space_group_name_H-M   'P 1'
#
loop_
_entity.id
_entity.type
_entity.pdbx_description
1 polymer ?
#
loop_
_entity_poly.entity_id
_entity_poly.type
_entity_poly.pdbx_seq_one_letter_code
_entity_poly.pdbx_strand_id
1 'polypeptide(L)'
;MIALPLERRLSPMAHWRAFQALVTLFRTEKPDLVHAHMPISGFLARMAAWWAGVPRIAYTCHGFWFNYTGNLPRQAIGYLMEFLAGRVTGVFLTVSDEEARDARRLWISRHAVSVRNGRDPAVFHPDAAARTRIRSALGVPEDCVVVVVVSRLVRHKGYPELAVAMRDVPDAELWVVGERLESDRGGDMDALLRAAGLGDRLRLLGYRTDVAAILAAADIFVLPSHFEGLPMSVIEAMLTGLPVVATDIRGPREQVVPGATGLLVPAGQSRSLAEALRRLTGNPTLRAAMGAAGRMRALDMYDETKVVARTLDLLGL
;
A
#
# COMPACT_ATOMS: atom_id res chain seq x y z
N MET A 1 -14.50 21.30 -3.47
CA MET A 1 -13.82 20.54 -2.38
C MET A 1 -14.03 21.30 -1.08
N ILE A 2 -14.55 20.65 -0.04
CA ILE A 2 -14.81 21.28 1.26
C ILE A 2 -13.74 20.78 2.24
N ALA A 3 -12.97 21.69 2.82
CA ALA A 3 -11.98 21.37 3.84
C ALA A 3 -12.67 21.15 5.20
N LEU A 4 -12.36 20.03 5.86
CA LEU A 4 -12.86 19.70 7.20
C LEU A 4 -11.71 19.72 8.21
N PRO A 5 -11.95 20.11 9.48
CA PRO A 5 -10.92 20.18 10.53
C PRO A 5 -10.62 18.77 11.08
N LEU A 6 -10.11 17.88 10.21
CA LEU A 6 -9.75 16.52 10.57
C LEU A 6 -8.27 16.45 10.94
N GLU A 7 -7.97 16.11 12.18
CA GLU A 7 -6.62 15.91 12.67
C GLU A 7 -6.23 14.42 12.66
N ARG A 8 -4.97 14.13 12.34
CA ARG A 8 -4.42 12.77 12.42
C ARG A 8 -4.13 12.31 13.86
N ARG A 9 -4.17 13.24 14.83
CA ARG A 9 -3.98 12.95 16.26
C ARG A 9 -5.33 12.70 16.92
N LEU A 10 -5.35 11.82 17.93
CA LEU A 10 -6.54 11.63 18.77
C LEU A 10 -6.72 12.89 19.65
N SER A 11 -7.56 13.80 19.20
CA SER A 11 -7.96 15.01 19.91
C SER A 11 -9.50 14.98 20.03
N PRO A 12 -10.05 14.66 21.20
CA PRO A 12 -11.51 14.54 21.37
C PRO A 12 -12.26 15.80 20.95
N MET A 13 -11.72 16.98 21.27
CA MET A 13 -12.34 18.26 20.92
C MET A 13 -12.33 18.51 19.40
N ALA A 14 -11.20 18.23 18.73
CA ALA A 14 -11.09 18.39 17.26
C ALA A 14 -12.01 17.39 16.56
N HIS A 15 -12.07 16.14 17.01
CA HIS A 15 -12.97 15.13 16.45
C HIS A 15 -14.44 15.47 16.66
N TRP A 16 -14.81 16.04 17.82
CA TRP A 16 -16.16 16.52 18.06
C TRP A 16 -16.55 17.67 17.12
N ARG A 17 -15.66 18.65 16.93
CA ARG A 17 -15.86 19.75 15.97
C ARG A 17 -16.01 19.22 14.54
N ALA A 18 -15.16 18.28 14.14
CA ALA A 18 -15.24 17.65 12.83
C ALA A 18 -16.55 16.88 12.64
N PHE A 19 -17.00 16.16 13.66
CA PHE A 19 -18.30 15.47 13.65
C PHE A 19 -19.46 16.45 13.46
N GLN A 20 -19.49 17.55 14.24
CA GLN A 20 -20.53 18.59 14.10
C GLN A 20 -20.52 19.24 12.71
N ALA A 21 -19.33 19.53 12.16
CA ALA A 21 -19.19 20.08 10.82
C ALA A 21 -19.72 19.11 9.76
N LEU A 22 -19.43 17.81 9.88
CA LEU A 22 -19.95 16.77 9.00
C LEU A 22 -21.48 16.64 9.09
N VAL A 23 -22.05 16.65 10.29
CA VAL A 23 -23.53 16.61 10.48
C VAL A 23 -24.19 17.82 9.83
N THR A 24 -23.63 19.02 10.03
CA THR A 24 -24.15 20.25 9.41
C THR A 24 -24.07 20.15 7.89
N LEU A 25 -22.92 19.72 7.35
CA LEU A 25 -22.71 19.52 5.92
C LEU A 25 -23.75 18.57 5.33
N PHE A 26 -23.93 17.39 5.91
CA PHE A 26 -24.85 16.38 5.38
C PHE A 26 -26.32 16.81 5.47
N ARG A 27 -26.70 17.59 6.49
CA ARG A 27 -28.03 18.17 6.59
C ARG A 27 -28.29 19.27 5.56
N THR A 28 -27.25 20.03 5.21
CA THR A 28 -27.35 21.10 4.21
C THR A 28 -27.36 20.53 2.80
N GLU A 29 -26.38 19.67 2.46
CA GLU A 29 -26.20 19.12 1.11
C GLU A 29 -27.18 17.98 0.78
N LYS A 30 -27.72 17.29 1.82
CA LYS A 30 -28.66 16.17 1.70
C LYS A 30 -28.23 15.10 0.67
N PRO A 31 -27.01 14.55 0.78
CA PRO A 31 -26.54 13.57 -0.17
C PRO A 31 -27.35 12.27 -0.09
N ASP A 32 -27.60 11.62 -1.23
CA ASP A 32 -28.25 10.30 -1.29
C ASP A 32 -27.30 9.18 -0.82
N LEU A 33 -26.00 9.38 -0.93
CA LEU A 33 -24.96 8.45 -0.53
C LEU A 33 -23.77 9.18 0.09
N VAL A 34 -23.29 8.70 1.23
CA VAL A 34 -21.99 9.06 1.80
C VAL A 34 -21.06 7.87 1.69
N HIS A 35 -19.97 7.99 0.92
CA HIS A 35 -18.92 6.99 0.84
C HIS A 35 -17.69 7.45 1.63
N ALA A 36 -17.42 6.80 2.74
CA ALA A 36 -16.37 7.16 3.68
C ALA A 36 -15.12 6.28 3.50
N HIS A 37 -13.97 6.84 3.83
CA HIS A 37 -12.67 6.17 3.75
C HIS A 37 -11.83 6.44 5.00
N MET A 38 -10.84 5.57 5.27
CA MET A 38 -9.88 5.68 6.37
C MET A 38 -10.49 5.45 7.77
N PRO A 39 -9.71 4.96 8.77
CA PRO A 39 -10.28 4.55 10.05
C PRO A 39 -10.98 5.68 10.82
N ILE A 40 -10.26 6.75 11.18
CA ILE A 40 -10.80 7.81 12.05
C ILE A 40 -11.82 8.67 11.31
N SER A 41 -11.45 9.20 10.14
CA SER A 41 -12.35 10.02 9.32
C SER A 41 -13.56 9.22 8.84
N GLY A 42 -13.35 7.96 8.48
CA GLY A 42 -14.43 7.05 8.09
C GLY A 42 -15.39 6.73 9.22
N PHE A 43 -14.91 6.58 10.46
CA PHE A 43 -15.77 6.45 11.62
C PHE A 43 -16.64 7.69 11.82
N LEU A 44 -16.02 8.87 11.87
CA LEU A 44 -16.72 10.13 12.06
C LEU A 44 -17.76 10.40 10.96
N ALA A 45 -17.38 10.16 9.71
CA ALA A 45 -18.26 10.39 8.57
C ALA A 45 -19.48 9.45 8.57
N ARG A 46 -19.28 8.15 8.85
CA ARG A 46 -20.38 7.17 8.95
C ARG A 46 -21.37 7.52 10.07
N MET A 47 -20.85 7.85 11.26
CA MET A 47 -21.68 8.24 12.40
C MET A 47 -22.40 9.55 12.16
N ALA A 48 -21.76 10.55 11.53
CA ALA A 48 -22.38 11.83 11.18
C ALA A 48 -23.46 11.66 10.09
N ALA A 49 -23.21 10.82 9.09
CA ALA A 49 -24.18 10.50 8.04
C ALA A 49 -25.44 9.82 8.61
N TRP A 50 -25.24 8.86 9.49
CA TRP A 50 -26.34 8.22 10.20
C TRP A 50 -27.14 9.22 11.05
N TRP A 51 -26.46 10.07 11.82
CA TRP A 51 -27.10 11.10 12.65
C TRP A 51 -27.83 12.16 11.82
N ALA A 52 -27.33 12.46 10.63
CA ALA A 52 -27.96 13.41 9.70
C ALA A 52 -29.11 12.80 8.90
N GLY A 53 -29.34 11.48 8.97
CA GLY A 53 -30.40 10.78 8.24
C GLY A 53 -30.07 10.52 6.77
N VAL A 54 -28.79 10.40 6.41
CA VAL A 54 -28.36 10.06 5.03
C VAL A 54 -28.87 8.66 4.68
N PRO A 55 -29.56 8.48 3.52
CA PRO A 55 -30.24 7.23 3.19
C PRO A 55 -29.27 6.05 2.99
N ARG A 56 -28.10 6.30 2.40
CA ARG A 56 -27.12 5.27 2.04
C ARG A 56 -25.74 5.64 2.59
N ILE A 57 -25.15 4.71 3.34
CA ILE A 57 -23.83 4.89 3.94
C ILE A 57 -22.94 3.75 3.47
N ALA A 58 -21.87 4.10 2.77
CA ALA A 58 -20.84 3.19 2.31
C ALA A 58 -19.50 3.49 2.98
N TYR A 59 -18.67 2.48 3.10
CA TYR A 59 -17.32 2.59 3.64
C TYR A 59 -16.35 1.69 2.91
N THR A 60 -15.16 2.21 2.58
CA THR A 60 -14.02 1.39 2.13
C THR A 60 -12.93 1.40 3.18
N CYS A 61 -12.66 0.22 3.75
CA CYS A 61 -11.56 -0.02 4.67
C CYS A 61 -10.25 -0.19 3.89
N HIS A 62 -9.25 0.64 4.20
CA HIS A 62 -7.89 0.56 3.64
C HIS A 62 -6.89 -0.10 4.60
N GLY A 63 -7.37 -0.85 5.56
CA GLY A 63 -6.63 -1.49 6.62
C GLY A 63 -7.23 -1.17 7.98
N PHE A 64 -7.57 -2.21 8.74
CA PHE A 64 -8.09 -2.00 10.10
C PHE A 64 -7.00 -1.49 11.02
N TRP A 65 -7.26 -0.37 11.67
CA TRP A 65 -6.30 0.25 12.57
C TRP A 65 -5.87 -0.68 13.71
N PHE A 66 -6.76 -1.52 14.21
CA PHE A 66 -6.45 -2.48 15.25
C PHE A 66 -5.48 -3.60 14.81
N ASN A 67 -5.28 -3.80 13.51
CA ASN A 67 -4.30 -4.77 12.99
C ASN A 67 -2.85 -4.25 13.04
N TYR A 68 -2.65 -2.93 13.18
CA TYR A 68 -1.33 -2.29 13.04
C TYR A 68 -0.70 -1.85 14.35
N THR A 69 -1.40 -1.95 15.48
CA THR A 69 -0.90 -1.46 16.76
C THR A 69 -0.60 -2.60 17.72
N GLY A 70 0.62 -2.62 18.29
CA GLY A 70 0.97 -3.51 19.39
C GLY A 70 0.40 -3.10 20.76
N ASN A 71 -0.43 -2.03 20.80
CA ASN A 71 -1.01 -1.49 22.04
C ASN A 71 -2.45 -1.98 22.19
N LEU A 72 -2.71 -2.91 23.11
CA LEU A 72 -4.02 -3.52 23.33
C LEU A 72 -5.18 -2.52 23.54
N PRO A 73 -5.05 -1.47 24.38
CA PRO A 73 -6.11 -0.45 24.48
C PRO A 73 -6.44 0.24 23.17
N ARG A 74 -5.44 0.56 22.35
CA ARG A 74 -5.67 1.17 21.01
C ARG A 74 -6.31 0.19 20.04
N GLN A 75 -5.96 -1.08 20.11
CA GLN A 75 -6.61 -2.14 19.32
C GLN A 75 -8.08 -2.25 19.70
N ALA A 76 -8.39 -2.29 21.00
CA ALA A 76 -9.76 -2.35 21.49
C ALA A 76 -10.60 -1.14 21.05
N ILE A 77 -10.03 0.07 21.13
CA ILE A 77 -10.70 1.29 20.64
C ILE A 77 -10.93 1.21 19.13
N GLY A 78 -9.92 0.83 18.35
CA GLY A 78 -10.05 0.69 16.90
C GLY A 78 -11.11 -0.34 16.50
N TYR A 79 -11.14 -1.49 17.19
CA TYR A 79 -12.18 -2.49 16.99
C TYR A 79 -13.59 -1.96 17.34
N LEU A 80 -13.74 -1.32 18.50
CA LEU A 80 -15.02 -0.78 18.95
C LEU A 80 -15.55 0.29 17.96
N MET A 81 -14.70 1.16 17.46
CA MET A 81 -15.07 2.16 16.44
C MET A 81 -15.59 1.48 15.18
N GLU A 82 -14.88 0.48 14.64
CA GLU A 82 -15.30 -0.23 13.43
C GLU A 82 -16.58 -1.05 13.68
N PHE A 83 -16.71 -1.68 14.85
CA PHE A 83 -17.90 -2.43 15.23
C PHE A 83 -19.15 -1.55 15.31
N LEU A 84 -19.06 -0.39 15.96
CA LEU A 84 -20.18 0.55 16.09
C LEU A 84 -20.56 1.15 14.74
N ALA A 85 -19.58 1.65 13.98
CA ALA A 85 -19.85 2.26 12.68
C ALA A 85 -20.30 1.21 11.63
N GLY A 86 -19.88 -0.04 11.77
CA GLY A 86 -20.34 -1.14 10.93
C GLY A 86 -21.85 -1.38 11.01
N ARG A 87 -22.49 -1.04 12.15
CA ARG A 87 -23.95 -1.17 12.34
C ARG A 87 -24.77 -0.21 11.51
N VAL A 88 -24.18 0.93 11.15
CA VAL A 88 -24.84 1.98 10.35
C VAL A 88 -24.35 2.00 8.90
N THR A 89 -23.46 1.09 8.53
CA THR A 89 -22.88 0.99 7.19
C THR A 89 -23.65 0.00 6.34
N GLY A 90 -24.34 0.47 5.31
CA GLY A 90 -25.09 -0.38 4.38
C GLY A 90 -24.19 -1.14 3.40
N VAL A 91 -23.15 -0.48 2.87
CA VAL A 91 -22.18 -1.08 1.95
C VAL A 91 -20.79 -1.02 2.58
N PHE A 92 -20.25 -2.17 2.97
CA PHE A 92 -18.94 -2.29 3.59
C PHE A 92 -17.93 -2.92 2.63
N LEU A 93 -17.06 -2.10 2.10
CA LEU A 93 -16.00 -2.49 1.16
C LEU A 93 -14.64 -2.57 1.87
N THR A 94 -13.78 -3.43 1.39
CA THR A 94 -12.38 -3.54 1.85
C THR A 94 -11.45 -3.61 0.66
N VAL A 95 -10.19 -3.26 0.87
CA VAL A 95 -9.19 -3.36 -0.20
C VAL A 95 -8.53 -4.74 -0.27
N SER A 96 -8.75 -5.62 0.73
CA SER A 96 -8.20 -6.97 0.73
C SER A 96 -9.25 -8.02 1.13
N ASP A 97 -9.06 -9.24 0.62
CA ASP A 97 -9.94 -10.37 0.95
C ASP A 97 -9.77 -10.82 2.42
N GLU A 98 -8.57 -10.65 2.99
CA GLU A 98 -8.34 -10.92 4.42
C GLU A 98 -9.11 -9.95 5.31
N GLU A 99 -9.13 -8.66 4.96
CA GLU A 99 -9.91 -7.66 5.71
C GLU A 99 -11.41 -7.91 5.60
N ALA A 100 -11.91 -8.31 4.43
CA ALA A 100 -13.31 -8.70 4.27
C ALA A 100 -13.67 -9.92 5.15
N ARG A 101 -12.79 -10.91 5.22
CA ARG A 101 -12.96 -12.07 6.13
C ARG A 101 -12.97 -11.66 7.59
N ASP A 102 -12.05 -10.78 8.00
CA ASP A 102 -11.99 -10.25 9.36
C ASP A 102 -13.22 -9.44 9.72
N ALA A 103 -13.68 -8.56 8.83
CA ALA A 103 -14.90 -7.79 9.05
C ALA A 103 -16.10 -8.70 9.33
N ARG A 104 -16.23 -9.80 8.60
CA ARG A 104 -17.28 -10.81 8.82
C ARG A 104 -17.07 -11.58 10.11
N ARG A 105 -15.86 -12.12 10.35
CA ARG A 105 -15.51 -12.92 11.52
C ARG A 105 -15.66 -12.16 12.84
N LEU A 106 -15.28 -10.88 12.83
CA LEU A 106 -15.33 -9.99 14.00
C LEU A 106 -16.70 -9.28 14.14
N TRP A 107 -17.70 -9.68 13.37
CA TRP A 107 -19.04 -9.13 13.41
C TRP A 107 -19.12 -7.61 13.14
N ILE A 108 -18.10 -7.04 12.50
CA ILE A 108 -18.08 -5.62 12.08
C ILE A 108 -19.11 -5.42 10.97
N SER A 109 -19.05 -6.25 9.91
CA SER A 109 -20.05 -6.29 8.85
C SER A 109 -20.19 -7.70 8.29
N ARG A 110 -21.41 -8.23 8.23
CA ARG A 110 -21.72 -9.56 7.65
C ARG A 110 -21.58 -9.58 6.13
N HIS A 111 -21.73 -8.43 5.49
CA HIS A 111 -21.75 -8.26 4.03
C HIS A 111 -20.49 -7.56 3.51
N ALA A 112 -19.40 -7.58 4.27
CA ALA A 112 -18.13 -7.01 3.82
C ALA A 112 -17.62 -7.71 2.55
N VAL A 113 -17.30 -6.93 1.51
CA VAL A 113 -16.80 -7.40 0.21
C VAL A 113 -15.49 -6.71 -0.12
N SER A 114 -14.52 -7.45 -0.64
CA SER A 114 -13.29 -6.89 -1.16
C SER A 114 -13.50 -6.35 -2.58
N VAL A 115 -13.14 -5.10 -2.79
CA VAL A 115 -13.07 -4.47 -4.12
C VAL A 115 -11.65 -4.38 -4.64
N ARG A 116 -10.66 -4.57 -3.75
CA ARG A 116 -9.23 -4.40 -4.00
C ARG A 116 -8.84 -2.95 -4.24
N ASN A 117 -7.54 -2.73 -4.52
CA ASN A 117 -7.02 -1.48 -5.08
C ASN A 117 -6.71 -1.69 -6.55
N GLY A 118 -6.84 -0.65 -7.36
CA GLY A 118 -6.51 -0.66 -8.78
C GLY A 118 -5.43 0.36 -9.14
N ARG A 119 -4.74 0.09 -10.25
CA ARG A 119 -3.87 1.05 -10.94
C ARG A 119 -4.10 0.97 -12.43
N ASP A 120 -3.88 2.10 -13.10
CA ASP A 120 -4.04 2.21 -14.54
C ASP A 120 -2.93 1.45 -15.29
N PRO A 121 -3.26 0.38 -16.05
CA PRO A 121 -2.27 -0.36 -16.82
C PRO A 121 -1.69 0.42 -18.01
N ALA A 122 -2.31 1.52 -18.41
CA ALA A 122 -1.76 2.41 -19.44
C ALA A 122 -0.62 3.29 -18.89
N VAL A 123 -0.62 3.54 -17.57
CA VAL A 123 0.45 4.28 -16.87
C VAL A 123 1.56 3.33 -16.44
N PHE A 124 1.20 2.20 -15.82
CA PHE A 124 2.15 1.22 -15.30
C PHE A 124 2.27 0.03 -16.25
N HIS A 125 3.29 0.04 -17.09
CA HIS A 125 3.58 -1.04 -18.04
C HIS A 125 5.08 -1.14 -18.31
N PRO A 126 5.57 -2.25 -18.89
CA PRO A 126 6.95 -2.33 -19.37
C PRO A 126 7.18 -1.27 -20.45
N ASP A 127 8.23 -0.45 -20.28
CA ASP A 127 8.60 0.64 -21.19
C ASP A 127 10.12 0.66 -21.41
N ALA A 128 10.56 0.12 -22.54
CA ALA A 128 11.97 0.05 -22.89
C ALA A 128 12.60 1.45 -23.11
N ALA A 129 11.83 2.41 -23.64
CA ALA A 129 12.31 3.77 -23.86
C ALA A 129 12.51 4.49 -22.53
N ALA A 130 11.57 4.35 -21.57
CA ALA A 130 11.73 4.85 -20.22
C ALA A 130 12.90 4.19 -19.50
N ARG A 131 13.11 2.86 -19.66
CA ARG A 131 14.24 2.14 -19.09
C ARG A 131 15.56 2.75 -19.54
N THR A 132 15.79 2.87 -20.84
CA THR A 132 17.03 3.44 -21.37
C THR A 132 17.23 4.88 -20.92
N ARG A 133 16.18 5.70 -20.94
CA ARG A 133 16.23 7.11 -20.53
C ARG A 133 16.62 7.26 -19.05
N ILE A 134 15.96 6.52 -18.15
CA ILE A 134 16.20 6.63 -16.71
C ILE A 134 17.57 6.08 -16.35
N ARG A 135 17.97 4.93 -16.91
CA ARG A 135 19.29 4.35 -16.66
C ARG A 135 20.41 5.26 -17.14
N SER A 136 20.29 5.82 -18.34
CA SER A 136 21.26 6.79 -18.88
C SER A 136 21.35 8.04 -18.00
N ALA A 137 20.22 8.60 -17.57
CA ALA A 137 20.19 9.79 -16.70
C ALA A 137 20.82 9.54 -15.32
N LEU A 138 20.77 8.30 -14.83
CA LEU A 138 21.36 7.90 -13.56
C LEU A 138 22.78 7.32 -13.73
N GLY A 139 23.28 7.16 -14.95
CA GLY A 139 24.59 6.55 -15.22
C GLY A 139 24.67 5.08 -14.84
N VAL A 140 23.57 4.32 -15.00
CA VAL A 140 23.48 2.91 -14.63
C VAL A 140 23.57 2.04 -15.88
N PRO A 141 24.53 1.09 -15.97
CA PRO A 141 24.66 0.18 -17.09
C PRO A 141 23.44 -0.72 -17.31
N GLU A 142 23.18 -1.13 -18.54
CA GLU A 142 22.02 -1.99 -18.85
C GLU A 142 22.09 -3.38 -18.21
N ASP A 143 23.29 -3.91 -18.01
CA ASP A 143 23.56 -5.19 -17.37
C ASP A 143 23.53 -5.15 -15.84
N CYS A 144 23.57 -3.96 -15.24
CA CYS A 144 23.45 -3.79 -13.80
C CYS A 144 22.05 -4.18 -13.33
N VAL A 145 21.94 -5.07 -12.35
CA VAL A 145 20.65 -5.44 -11.76
C VAL A 145 20.20 -4.37 -10.75
N VAL A 146 19.01 -3.85 -10.92
CA VAL A 146 18.44 -2.83 -10.07
C VAL A 146 17.30 -3.38 -9.22
N VAL A 147 17.46 -3.31 -7.90
CA VAL A 147 16.43 -3.56 -6.90
C VAL A 147 15.80 -2.22 -6.54
N VAL A 148 14.48 -2.07 -6.69
CA VAL A 148 13.78 -0.82 -6.37
C VAL A 148 12.77 -1.01 -5.25
N VAL A 149 12.71 -0.03 -4.34
CA VAL A 149 11.64 0.11 -3.34
C VAL A 149 10.94 1.45 -3.52
N VAL A 150 9.61 1.43 -3.52
CA VAL A 150 8.77 2.64 -3.61
C VAL A 150 7.88 2.70 -2.37
N SER A 151 8.24 3.53 -1.41
CA SER A 151 7.47 3.72 -0.18
C SER A 151 7.95 4.95 0.60
N ARG A 152 7.17 5.39 1.60
CA ARG A 152 7.64 6.40 2.56
C ARG A 152 8.83 5.86 3.36
N LEU A 153 9.80 6.74 3.65
CA LEU A 153 11.00 6.39 4.40
C LEU A 153 10.72 6.34 5.91
N VAL A 154 10.03 5.29 6.33
CA VAL A 154 9.64 5.05 7.72
C VAL A 154 10.03 3.62 8.14
N ARG A 155 10.34 3.43 9.43
CA ARG A 155 10.90 2.19 9.96
C ARG A 155 10.05 0.95 9.63
N HIS A 156 8.71 1.07 9.70
CA HIS A 156 7.83 -0.07 9.45
C HIS A 156 7.77 -0.53 7.98
N LYS A 157 8.40 0.20 7.06
CA LYS A 157 8.58 -0.23 5.68
C LYS A 157 9.78 -1.18 5.50
N GLY A 158 10.50 -1.51 6.59
CA GLY A 158 11.53 -2.53 6.60
C GLY A 158 12.87 -2.07 6.04
N TYR A 159 13.15 -0.78 6.04
CA TYR A 159 14.44 -0.23 5.59
C TYR A 159 15.65 -0.75 6.39
N PRO A 160 15.56 -0.97 7.72
CA PRO A 160 16.67 -1.59 8.45
C PRO A 160 17.01 -2.99 7.93
N GLU A 161 16.00 -3.81 7.67
CA GLU A 161 16.16 -5.16 7.15
C GLU A 161 16.69 -5.14 5.71
N LEU A 162 16.21 -4.22 4.89
CA LEU A 162 16.66 -4.04 3.51
C LEU A 162 18.12 -3.60 3.46
N ALA A 163 18.53 -2.65 4.31
CA ALA A 163 19.89 -2.17 4.39
C ALA A 163 20.88 -3.32 4.74
N VAL A 164 20.52 -4.17 5.69
CA VAL A 164 21.32 -5.35 6.04
C VAL A 164 21.32 -6.37 4.90
N ALA A 165 20.17 -6.69 4.32
CA ALA A 165 20.05 -7.67 3.24
C ALA A 165 20.88 -7.28 2.01
N MET A 166 20.89 -6.01 1.62
CA MET A 166 21.61 -5.54 0.44
C MET A 166 23.15 -5.61 0.57
N ARG A 167 23.69 -5.74 1.77
CA ARG A 167 25.14 -6.02 1.96
C ARG A 167 25.51 -7.38 1.37
N ASP A 168 24.60 -8.35 1.50
CA ASP A 168 24.77 -9.72 1.02
C ASP A 168 24.32 -9.89 -0.45
N VAL A 169 24.02 -8.81 -1.17
CA VAL A 169 23.62 -8.79 -2.58
C VAL A 169 24.54 -7.83 -3.35
N PRO A 170 25.84 -8.19 -3.53
CA PRO A 170 26.83 -7.27 -4.09
C PRO A 170 26.59 -6.92 -5.56
N ASP A 171 25.92 -7.79 -6.31
CA ASP A 171 25.73 -7.70 -7.76
C ASP A 171 24.47 -6.88 -8.15
N ALA A 172 23.95 -6.05 -7.24
CA ALA A 172 22.77 -5.22 -7.51
C ALA A 172 22.89 -3.83 -6.88
N GLU A 173 22.30 -2.84 -7.55
CA GLU A 173 22.05 -1.52 -6.99
C GLU A 173 20.70 -1.49 -6.25
N LEU A 174 20.60 -0.69 -5.21
CA LEU A 174 19.35 -0.38 -4.52
C LEU A 174 18.88 1.04 -4.86
N TRP A 175 17.71 1.15 -5.47
CA TRP A 175 17.05 2.42 -5.70
C TRP A 175 15.91 2.60 -4.70
N VAL A 176 15.94 3.71 -3.99
CA VAL A 176 14.93 4.07 -2.96
C VAL A 176 14.14 5.27 -3.45
N VAL A 177 12.85 5.06 -3.69
CA VAL A 177 11.92 6.10 -4.16
C VAL A 177 10.93 6.42 -3.06
N GLY A 178 10.87 7.68 -2.69
CA GLY A 178 9.99 8.22 -1.66
C GLY A 178 10.73 9.10 -0.68
N GLU A 179 10.00 9.66 0.24
CA GLU A 179 10.53 10.54 1.26
C GLU A 179 9.82 10.31 2.59
N ARG A 180 10.35 10.92 3.64
CA ARG A 180 9.73 11.01 4.94
C ARG A 180 8.85 12.25 4.99
N LEU A 181 7.61 12.11 5.47
CA LEU A 181 6.77 13.27 5.77
C LEU A 181 7.13 13.85 7.14
N GLU A 182 6.94 15.16 7.34
CA GLU A 182 7.15 15.81 8.64
C GLU A 182 6.34 15.18 9.79
N SER A 183 5.16 14.64 9.46
CA SER A 183 4.28 13.94 10.41
C SER A 183 4.74 12.53 10.76
N ASP A 184 5.69 11.95 10.04
CA ASP A 184 6.16 10.58 10.27
C ASP A 184 7.09 10.54 11.50
N ARG A 185 6.83 9.56 12.38
CA ARG A 185 7.66 9.30 13.57
C ARG A 185 8.64 8.17 13.29
N GLY A 186 9.76 8.19 13.97
CA GLY A 186 10.79 7.16 13.86
C GLY A 186 12.13 7.75 13.47
N GLY A 187 13.15 6.89 13.36
CA GLY A 187 14.51 7.29 13.01
C GLY A 187 14.64 7.81 11.58
N ASP A 188 15.77 8.42 11.30
CA ASP A 188 16.16 8.85 9.97
C ASP A 188 16.58 7.63 9.13
N MET A 189 15.72 7.24 8.19
CA MET A 189 15.98 6.08 7.31
C MET A 189 17.00 6.41 6.22
N ASP A 190 17.12 7.65 5.80
CA ASP A 190 18.16 8.09 4.87
C ASP A 190 19.55 7.92 5.50
N ALA A 191 19.72 8.44 6.71
CA ALA A 191 20.99 8.27 7.45
C ALA A 191 21.32 6.79 7.70
N LEU A 192 20.31 5.98 8.05
CA LEU A 192 20.47 4.53 8.23
C LEU A 192 20.93 3.83 6.95
N LEU A 193 20.31 4.14 5.81
CA LEU A 193 20.66 3.56 4.51
C LEU A 193 22.07 3.98 4.08
N ARG A 194 22.43 5.26 4.22
CA ARG A 194 23.78 5.74 3.92
C ARG A 194 24.84 5.07 4.80
N ALA A 195 24.54 4.82 6.08
CA ALA A 195 25.41 4.11 7.00
C ALA A 195 25.49 2.58 6.73
N ALA A 196 24.67 2.06 5.82
CA ALA A 196 24.65 0.62 5.51
C ALA A 196 25.90 0.11 4.79
N GLY A 197 26.80 0.98 4.31
CA GLY A 197 28.03 0.58 3.63
C GLY A 197 27.82 0.08 2.20
N LEU A 198 26.73 0.50 1.55
CA LEU A 198 26.42 0.11 0.15
C LEU A 198 27.19 0.94 -0.89
N GLY A 199 27.78 2.09 -0.50
CA GLY A 199 28.52 2.98 -1.38
C GLY A 199 27.69 3.44 -2.59
N ASP A 200 28.28 3.39 -3.77
CA ASP A 200 27.65 3.82 -5.03
C ASP A 200 26.49 2.91 -5.47
N ARG A 201 26.32 1.76 -4.84
CA ARG A 201 25.19 0.86 -5.09
C ARG A 201 23.88 1.33 -4.44
N LEU A 202 23.89 2.41 -3.67
CA LEU A 202 22.70 3.00 -3.07
C LEU A 202 22.33 4.32 -3.76
N ARG A 203 21.11 4.39 -4.31
CA ARG A 203 20.56 5.62 -4.85
C ARG A 203 19.29 6.03 -4.12
N LEU A 204 19.37 7.11 -3.37
CA LEU A 204 18.22 7.74 -2.74
C LEU A 204 17.64 8.75 -3.74
N LEU A 205 16.54 8.39 -4.40
CA LEU A 205 15.93 9.19 -5.48
C LEU A 205 14.94 10.24 -4.96
N GLY A 206 14.63 10.22 -3.66
CA GLY A 206 13.67 11.14 -3.05
C GLY A 206 12.24 10.95 -3.56
N TYR A 207 11.41 11.98 -3.37
CA TYR A 207 10.07 12.00 -3.94
C TYR A 207 10.13 12.14 -5.45
N ARG A 208 9.40 11.28 -6.16
CA ARG A 208 9.38 11.25 -7.63
C ARG A 208 7.94 11.21 -8.14
N THR A 209 7.66 11.92 -9.22
CA THR A 209 6.38 11.91 -9.92
C THR A 209 6.37 10.94 -11.12
N ASP A 210 7.54 10.50 -11.57
CA ASP A 210 7.75 9.59 -12.69
C ASP A 210 8.00 8.13 -12.24
N VAL A 211 7.30 7.69 -11.19
CA VAL A 211 7.47 6.35 -10.59
C VAL A 211 7.31 5.23 -11.61
N ALA A 212 6.39 5.36 -12.56
CA ALA A 212 6.19 4.37 -13.63
C ALA A 212 7.45 4.16 -14.48
N ALA A 213 8.13 5.26 -14.86
CA ALA A 213 9.38 5.19 -15.62
C ALA A 213 10.53 4.58 -14.80
N ILE A 214 10.59 4.87 -13.50
CA ILE A 214 11.59 4.30 -12.59
C ILE A 214 11.36 2.79 -12.41
N LEU A 215 10.11 2.36 -12.23
CA LEU A 215 9.76 0.95 -12.17
C LEU A 215 10.13 0.23 -13.48
N ALA A 216 9.84 0.82 -14.64
CA ALA A 216 10.22 0.25 -15.94
C ALA A 216 11.74 0.13 -16.12
N ALA A 217 12.53 0.95 -15.42
CA ALA A 217 13.99 0.92 -15.44
C ALA A 217 14.61 -0.08 -14.46
N ALA A 218 13.86 -0.61 -13.51
CA ALA A 218 14.30 -1.59 -12.52
C ALA A 218 14.18 -3.04 -13.00
N ASP A 219 14.70 -3.98 -12.21
CA ASP A 219 14.69 -5.42 -12.49
C ASP A 219 13.95 -6.24 -11.42
N ILE A 220 13.93 -5.77 -10.18
CA ILE A 220 13.30 -6.43 -9.05
C ILE A 220 12.62 -5.36 -8.18
N PHE A 221 11.38 -5.57 -7.81
CA PHE A 221 10.70 -4.74 -6.81
C PHE A 221 10.79 -5.40 -5.42
N VAL A 222 11.10 -4.61 -4.38
CA VAL A 222 11.18 -5.10 -3.01
C VAL A 222 10.30 -4.27 -2.06
N LEU A 223 9.54 -4.96 -1.18
CA LEU A 223 8.74 -4.31 -0.13
C LEU A 223 8.82 -5.13 1.17
N PRO A 224 9.83 -4.92 2.04
CA PRO A 224 10.05 -5.69 3.26
C PRO A 224 9.29 -5.14 4.47
N SER A 225 8.08 -4.64 4.26
CA SER A 225 7.26 -3.98 5.27
C SER A 225 6.87 -4.92 6.43
N HIS A 226 6.68 -4.34 7.61
CA HIS A 226 6.16 -5.05 8.79
C HIS A 226 4.64 -5.13 8.81
N PHE A 227 3.96 -4.19 8.17
CA PHE A 227 2.50 -4.21 7.96
C PHE A 227 2.09 -3.39 6.74
N GLU A 228 1.03 -3.84 6.09
CA GLU A 228 0.39 -3.19 4.93
C GLU A 228 -1.13 -3.44 4.95
N GLY A 229 -1.88 -2.62 4.19
CA GLY A 229 -3.24 -2.95 3.79
C GLY A 229 -3.21 -3.80 2.51
N LEU A 230 -3.36 -3.15 1.36
CA LEU A 230 -3.05 -3.71 0.04
C LEU A 230 -2.14 -2.71 -0.69
N PRO A 231 -0.80 -2.88 -0.64
CA PRO A 231 0.14 -1.88 -1.12
C PRO A 231 0.01 -1.61 -2.62
N MET A 232 -0.20 -0.34 -2.95
CA MET A 232 -0.34 0.12 -4.34
C MET A 232 0.96 -0.07 -5.11
N SER A 233 2.12 0.16 -4.49
CA SER A 233 3.43 0.02 -5.13
C SER A 233 3.75 -1.41 -5.59
N VAL A 234 3.18 -2.43 -4.92
CA VAL A 234 3.26 -3.82 -5.39
C VAL A 234 2.44 -3.99 -6.68
N ILE A 235 1.24 -3.41 -6.75
CA ILE A 235 0.41 -3.45 -7.96
C ILE A 235 1.12 -2.74 -9.12
N GLU A 236 1.67 -1.57 -8.86
CA GLU A 236 2.44 -0.76 -9.83
C GLU A 236 3.63 -1.56 -10.39
N ALA A 237 4.41 -2.20 -9.51
CA ALA A 237 5.52 -3.06 -9.90
C ALA A 237 5.07 -4.27 -10.72
N MET A 238 4.02 -4.97 -10.29
CA MET A 238 3.47 -6.11 -11.02
C MET A 238 2.95 -5.70 -12.42
N LEU A 239 2.23 -4.60 -12.54
CA LEU A 239 1.76 -4.06 -13.82
C LEU A 239 2.94 -3.69 -14.74
N THR A 240 4.04 -3.20 -14.18
CA THR A 240 5.27 -2.91 -14.92
C THR A 240 6.05 -4.18 -15.31
N GLY A 241 5.64 -5.35 -14.82
CA GLY A 241 6.26 -6.64 -15.15
C GLY A 241 7.47 -6.96 -14.29
N LEU A 242 7.61 -6.38 -13.11
CA LEU A 242 8.68 -6.71 -12.16
C LEU A 242 8.31 -7.92 -11.30
N PRO A 243 9.24 -8.84 -11.06
CA PRO A 243 9.13 -9.82 -9.99
C PRO A 243 9.14 -9.09 -8.64
N VAL A 244 8.30 -9.53 -7.72
CA VAL A 244 8.15 -8.90 -6.41
C VAL A 244 8.80 -9.76 -5.33
N VAL A 245 9.66 -9.15 -4.49
CA VAL A 245 10.09 -9.72 -3.21
C VAL A 245 9.41 -8.93 -2.10
N ALA A 246 8.55 -9.58 -1.33
CA ALA A 246 7.82 -8.89 -0.26
C ALA A 246 7.78 -9.75 1.02
N THR A 247 7.40 -9.13 2.12
CA THR A 247 7.17 -9.88 3.37
C THR A 247 5.83 -10.63 3.32
N ASP A 248 5.81 -11.80 3.92
CA ASP A 248 4.62 -12.65 4.07
C ASP A 248 3.70 -12.09 5.17
N ILE A 249 3.08 -10.98 4.85
CA ILE A 249 2.12 -10.25 5.70
C ILE A 249 0.83 -9.99 4.94
N ARG A 250 -0.19 -9.48 5.63
CA ARG A 250 -1.44 -9.02 5.01
C ARG A 250 -1.15 -8.05 3.86
N GLY A 251 -1.95 -8.12 2.83
CA GLY A 251 -1.80 -7.35 1.60
C GLY A 251 -0.82 -7.99 0.62
N PRO A 252 0.50 -7.92 0.81
CA PRO A 252 1.46 -8.57 -0.08
C PRO A 252 1.19 -10.07 -0.29
N ARG A 253 0.77 -10.80 0.74
CA ARG A 253 0.40 -12.22 0.64
C ARG A 253 -0.77 -12.49 -0.33
N GLU A 254 -1.68 -11.55 -0.47
CA GLU A 254 -2.77 -11.67 -1.44
C GLU A 254 -2.35 -11.31 -2.87
N GLN A 255 -1.35 -10.45 -3.00
CA GLN A 255 -0.87 -9.95 -4.29
C GLN A 255 0.12 -10.92 -4.93
N VAL A 256 1.09 -11.39 -4.15
CA VAL A 256 2.20 -12.22 -4.62
C VAL A 256 1.88 -13.70 -4.44
N VAL A 257 1.96 -14.46 -5.53
CA VAL A 257 1.90 -15.93 -5.51
C VAL A 257 3.33 -16.45 -5.39
N PRO A 258 3.71 -17.06 -4.23
CA PRO A 258 5.08 -17.47 -3.99
C PRO A 258 5.58 -18.45 -5.06
N GLY A 259 6.75 -18.18 -5.63
CA GLY A 259 7.36 -19.01 -6.67
C GLY A 259 6.82 -18.82 -8.08
N ALA A 260 5.67 -18.14 -8.24
CA ALA A 260 5.07 -17.86 -9.54
C ALA A 260 5.17 -16.39 -9.95
N THR A 261 4.76 -15.44 -9.11
CA THR A 261 4.79 -14.01 -9.42
C THR A 261 5.81 -13.23 -8.62
N GLY A 262 6.50 -13.91 -7.70
CA GLY A 262 7.50 -13.33 -6.82
C GLY A 262 7.85 -14.24 -5.66
N LEU A 263 8.49 -13.69 -4.64
CA LEU A 263 8.91 -14.39 -3.44
C LEU A 263 8.37 -13.69 -2.19
N LEU A 264 7.88 -14.48 -1.24
CA LEU A 264 7.48 -14.00 0.08
C LEU A 264 8.50 -14.46 1.13
N VAL A 265 8.88 -13.55 2.02
CA VAL A 265 9.83 -13.81 3.11
C VAL A 265 9.23 -13.41 4.45
N PRO A 266 9.63 -14.03 5.58
CA PRO A 266 9.14 -13.61 6.88
C PRO A 266 9.54 -12.16 7.20
N ALA A 267 8.63 -11.40 7.83
CA ALA A 267 8.91 -10.03 8.24
C ALA A 267 10.04 -9.96 9.28
N GLY A 268 10.88 -8.92 9.19
CA GLY A 268 11.99 -8.70 10.11
C GLY A 268 13.22 -9.61 9.88
N GLN A 269 13.24 -10.43 8.82
CA GLN A 269 14.33 -11.38 8.55
C GLN A 269 15.20 -10.95 7.36
N SER A 270 16.24 -10.17 7.63
CA SER A 270 17.17 -9.68 6.63
C SER A 270 17.87 -10.81 5.83
N ARG A 271 18.16 -11.94 6.47
CA ARG A 271 18.81 -13.09 5.82
C ARG A 271 17.92 -13.70 4.74
N SER A 272 16.65 -13.99 5.08
CA SER A 272 15.67 -14.53 4.13
C SER A 272 15.42 -13.55 2.97
N LEU A 273 15.42 -12.24 3.27
CA LEU A 273 15.31 -11.19 2.26
C LEU A 273 16.52 -11.20 1.30
N ALA A 274 17.74 -11.30 1.84
CA ALA A 274 18.97 -11.40 1.04
C ALA A 274 18.98 -12.65 0.16
N GLU A 275 18.58 -13.79 0.69
CA GLU A 275 18.48 -15.05 -0.06
C GLU A 275 17.49 -14.95 -1.23
N ALA A 276 16.31 -14.34 -1.01
CA ALA A 276 15.32 -14.10 -2.05
C ALA A 276 15.83 -13.14 -3.14
N LEU A 277 16.48 -12.04 -2.73
CA LEU A 277 17.08 -11.09 -3.67
C LEU A 277 18.19 -11.75 -4.50
N ARG A 278 19.15 -12.46 -3.86
CA ARG A 278 20.22 -13.19 -4.58
C ARG A 278 19.68 -14.19 -5.59
N ARG A 279 18.62 -14.91 -5.23
CA ARG A 279 17.99 -15.86 -6.16
C ARG A 279 17.49 -15.16 -7.43
N LEU A 280 16.94 -13.96 -7.31
CA LEU A 280 16.46 -13.20 -8.47
C LEU A 280 17.59 -12.44 -9.17
N THR A 281 18.58 -11.88 -8.48
CA THR A 281 19.69 -11.18 -9.12
C THR A 281 20.54 -12.12 -9.99
N GLY A 282 20.74 -13.35 -9.52
CA GLY A 282 21.50 -14.38 -10.26
C GLY A 282 20.72 -15.11 -11.35
N ASN A 283 19.41 -14.84 -11.53
CA ASN A 283 18.60 -15.63 -12.48
C ASN A 283 17.67 -14.74 -13.34
N PRO A 284 18.15 -14.24 -14.49
CA PRO A 284 17.37 -13.39 -15.38
C PRO A 284 16.14 -14.09 -15.96
N THR A 285 16.20 -15.37 -16.25
CA THR A 285 15.07 -16.15 -16.75
C THR A 285 13.95 -16.23 -15.72
N LEU A 286 14.31 -16.46 -14.45
CA LEU A 286 13.34 -16.49 -13.36
C LEU A 286 12.70 -15.10 -13.14
N ARG A 287 13.51 -14.02 -13.21
CA ARG A 287 12.98 -12.65 -13.13
C ARG A 287 11.94 -12.40 -14.21
N ALA A 288 12.27 -12.72 -15.46
CA ALA A 288 11.36 -12.52 -16.59
C ALA A 288 10.05 -13.34 -16.45
N ALA A 289 10.17 -14.62 -16.07
CA ALA A 289 9.00 -15.47 -15.89
C ALA A 289 8.08 -14.98 -14.77
N MET A 290 8.65 -14.64 -13.60
CA MET A 290 7.85 -14.13 -12.48
C MET A 290 7.24 -12.76 -12.76
N GLY A 291 7.98 -11.87 -13.44
CA GLY A 291 7.49 -10.56 -13.83
C GLY A 291 6.30 -10.66 -14.81
N ALA A 292 6.42 -11.51 -15.83
CA ALA A 292 5.34 -11.75 -16.79
C ALA A 292 4.09 -12.32 -16.11
N ALA A 293 4.25 -13.34 -15.27
CA ALA A 293 3.15 -13.92 -14.51
C ALA A 293 2.51 -12.90 -13.53
N GLY A 294 3.35 -12.08 -12.88
CA GLY A 294 2.90 -10.99 -12.01
C GLY A 294 2.04 -9.96 -12.75
N ARG A 295 2.49 -9.56 -13.95
CA ARG A 295 1.72 -8.63 -14.80
C ARG A 295 0.37 -9.20 -15.22
N MET A 296 0.33 -10.45 -15.68
CA MET A 296 -0.95 -11.11 -16.05
C MET A 296 -1.93 -11.10 -14.87
N ARG A 297 -1.46 -11.46 -13.67
CA ARG A 297 -2.27 -11.43 -12.45
C ARG A 297 -2.76 -10.01 -12.13
N ALA A 298 -1.89 -9.00 -12.26
CA ALA A 298 -2.24 -7.62 -11.95
C ALA A 298 -3.28 -7.05 -12.94
N LEU A 299 -3.16 -7.35 -14.23
CA LEU A 299 -4.15 -6.98 -15.24
C LEU A 299 -5.53 -7.64 -15.02
N ASP A 300 -5.54 -8.85 -14.47
CA ASP A 300 -6.79 -9.52 -14.11
C ASP A 300 -7.44 -8.93 -12.86
N MET A 301 -6.66 -8.73 -11.79
CA MET A 301 -7.20 -8.48 -10.45
C MET A 301 -7.13 -7.02 -9.99
N TYR A 302 -6.23 -6.19 -10.57
CA TYR A 302 -5.89 -4.86 -10.06
C TYR A 302 -5.93 -3.76 -11.13
N ASP A 303 -6.55 -4.04 -12.28
CA ASP A 303 -6.87 -3.03 -13.28
C ASP A 303 -7.85 -2.02 -12.68
N GLU A 304 -7.47 -0.74 -12.68
CA GLU A 304 -8.26 0.35 -12.07
C GLU A 304 -9.66 0.45 -12.65
N THR A 305 -9.82 0.27 -13.95
CA THR A 305 -11.12 0.31 -14.61
C THR A 305 -12.07 -0.77 -14.08
N LYS A 306 -11.55 -2.00 -13.90
CA LYS A 306 -12.32 -3.12 -13.34
C LYS A 306 -12.68 -2.89 -11.87
N VAL A 307 -11.71 -2.38 -11.08
CA VAL A 307 -11.90 -2.09 -9.65
C VAL A 307 -12.92 -0.99 -9.45
N VAL A 308 -12.83 0.09 -10.24
CA VAL A 308 -13.79 1.19 -10.19
C VAL A 308 -15.19 0.73 -10.61
N ALA A 309 -15.32 0.03 -11.72
CA ALA A 309 -16.61 -0.48 -12.20
C ALA A 309 -17.28 -1.36 -11.14
N ARG A 310 -16.52 -2.30 -10.55
CA ARG A 310 -17.03 -3.15 -9.44
C ARG A 310 -17.44 -2.34 -8.22
N THR A 311 -16.68 -1.31 -7.88
CA THR A 311 -16.99 -0.43 -6.73
C THR A 311 -18.28 0.33 -6.97
N LEU A 312 -18.46 0.91 -8.17
CA LEU A 312 -19.67 1.64 -8.55
C LEU A 312 -20.90 0.72 -8.54
N ASP A 313 -20.79 -0.47 -9.12
CA ASP A 313 -21.86 -1.48 -9.10
C ASP A 313 -22.31 -1.82 -7.65
N LEU A 314 -21.36 -2.09 -6.75
CA LEU A 314 -21.67 -2.36 -5.35
C LEU A 314 -22.23 -1.15 -4.60
N LEU A 315 -21.91 0.06 -5.03
CA LEU A 315 -22.48 1.30 -4.54
C LEU A 315 -23.86 1.59 -5.17
N GLY A 316 -24.24 0.86 -6.24
CA GLY A 316 -25.47 1.08 -7.01
C GLY A 316 -25.45 2.42 -7.76
N LEU A 317 -24.33 2.74 -8.39
CA LEU A 317 -24.06 3.95 -9.18
C LEU A 317 -23.79 3.60 -10.64
#